data_c57f418b378c63db97b5d93d8bb084d4
#
_entry.id   c57f418b378c63db97b5d93d8bb084d4
#
_cell.length_a   1.000
_cell.length_b   1.000
_cell.length_c   1.000
_cell.angle_alpha   90.00
_cell.angle_beta   90.00
_cell.angle_gamma   90.00
#
_symmetry.space_group_name_H-M   'P 1'
#
loop_
_entity.id
_entity.type
_entity.pdbx_description
1 polymer ?
#
loop_
_entity_poly.entity_id
_entity_poly.type
_entity_poly.pdbx_seq_one_letter_code
_entity_poly.pdbx_strand_id
1 'polypeptide(L)'
;DVTVSMDVVKAGDIARQAPTDISSTLRTLPGVDIVDKQPSMRGGSGWTYGVGARSQILIDGMSTLNPKTGEINWNTIPLENVEQVEVIKGASSVLYGSSALNGIINIRTARPGLTPKTRFSAYVGVYGDAENDEYQWSDKSFWKDDKYSVKPILRGSLLSGIRNPIYEGFDLSHSRRIGNFDVSGGINLFTDEGYRQQGYNKRFRMGGSLTYHQPDMGMKLLNYGFNVDFLSNQYGDFFIWRSPTEVYKPSPFTNMGREENNFHIDPFINYVNPENGTSHKIKGRFYYSADNIVRPNQGASIMDILGNMGTD
;
A
#
# COMPACT_ATOMS: atom_id res chain seq x y z
N ASP A 1 -8.78 -30.02 -13.84
CA ASP A 1 -8.85 -28.58 -14.20
C ASP A 1 -9.63 -27.85 -13.11
N VAL A 2 -8.92 -27.24 -12.18
CA VAL A 2 -9.53 -26.28 -11.26
C VAL A 2 -9.62 -24.96 -12.02
N THR A 3 -10.82 -24.60 -12.49
CA THR A 3 -11.07 -23.31 -13.16
C THR A 3 -11.01 -22.19 -12.12
N VAL A 4 -9.81 -21.75 -11.80
CA VAL A 4 -9.59 -20.59 -10.93
C VAL A 4 -9.73 -19.33 -11.78
N SER A 5 -10.68 -18.48 -11.46
CA SER A 5 -10.80 -17.16 -12.10
C SER A 5 -9.65 -16.28 -11.66
N MET A 6 -8.79 -15.91 -12.60
CA MET A 6 -7.62 -15.07 -12.36
C MET A 6 -7.63 -13.89 -13.32
N ASP A 7 -7.43 -12.69 -12.76
CA ASP A 7 -7.16 -11.47 -13.52
C ASP A 7 -5.69 -11.07 -13.36
N VAL A 8 -5.12 -10.50 -14.41
CA VAL A 8 -3.74 -10.00 -14.40
C VAL A 8 -3.73 -8.56 -14.86
N VAL A 9 -3.20 -7.66 -14.03
CA VAL A 9 -2.96 -6.26 -14.37
C VAL A 9 -1.46 -6.04 -14.55
N LYS A 10 -1.05 -5.58 -15.71
CA LYS A 10 0.36 -5.34 -16.05
C LYS A 10 0.81 -3.93 -15.65
N ALA A 11 2.11 -3.75 -15.47
CA ALA A 11 2.70 -2.44 -15.13
C ALA A 11 2.27 -1.30 -16.07
N GLY A 12 2.09 -1.57 -17.36
CA GLY A 12 1.62 -0.56 -18.33
C GLY A 12 0.18 -0.12 -18.08
N ASP A 13 -0.69 -1.01 -17.60
CA ASP A 13 -2.08 -0.69 -17.26
C ASP A 13 -2.13 0.15 -15.98
N ILE A 14 -1.30 -0.20 -15.00
CA ILE A 14 -1.14 0.56 -13.75
C ILE A 14 -0.64 1.97 -14.06
N ALA A 15 0.42 2.09 -14.87
CA ALA A 15 1.00 3.38 -15.23
C ALA A 15 0.01 4.30 -15.96
N ARG A 16 -0.88 3.74 -16.82
CA ARG A 16 -1.91 4.53 -17.53
C ARG A 16 -2.97 5.11 -16.59
N GLN A 17 -3.27 4.42 -15.51
CA GLN A 17 -4.24 4.87 -14.50
C GLN A 17 -3.64 5.91 -13.55
N ALA A 18 -2.30 6.02 -13.49
CA ALA A 18 -1.56 6.90 -12.58
C ALA A 18 -2.10 6.88 -11.13
N PRO A 19 -2.27 5.68 -10.52
CA PRO A 19 -2.87 5.56 -9.21
C PRO A 19 -1.92 6.07 -8.12
N THR A 20 -2.47 6.65 -7.06
CA THR A 20 -1.71 7.03 -5.86
C THR A 20 -1.41 5.82 -4.96
N ASP A 21 -2.23 4.78 -5.07
CA ASP A 21 -2.05 3.45 -4.48
C ASP A 21 -2.68 2.36 -5.36
N ILE A 22 -2.31 1.10 -5.15
CA ILE A 22 -2.78 -0.02 -5.97
C ILE A 22 -4.26 -0.33 -5.78
N SER A 23 -4.89 0.08 -4.67
CA SER A 23 -6.29 -0.22 -4.38
C SER A 23 -7.22 0.41 -5.41
N SER A 24 -6.90 1.58 -5.93
CA SER A 24 -7.65 2.26 -6.98
C SER A 24 -7.65 1.47 -8.29
N THR A 25 -6.52 0.89 -8.67
CA THR A 25 -6.43 -0.02 -9.82
C THR A 25 -7.23 -1.30 -9.60
N LEU A 26 -7.19 -1.88 -8.42
CA LEU A 26 -7.91 -3.12 -8.11
C LEU A 26 -9.44 -2.93 -8.17
N ARG A 27 -9.96 -1.76 -7.83
CA ARG A 27 -11.40 -1.44 -7.97
C ARG A 27 -11.92 -1.49 -9.39
N THR A 28 -11.05 -1.40 -10.38
CA THR A 28 -11.45 -1.51 -11.81
C THR A 28 -11.67 -2.94 -12.25
N LEU A 29 -11.27 -3.93 -11.44
CA LEU A 29 -11.40 -5.33 -11.78
C LEU A 29 -12.79 -5.86 -11.45
N PRO A 30 -13.44 -6.63 -12.34
CA PRO A 30 -14.74 -7.19 -12.08
C PRO A 30 -14.77 -8.06 -10.82
N GLY A 31 -15.72 -7.82 -9.92
CA GLY A 31 -15.89 -8.61 -8.68
C GLY A 31 -14.77 -8.42 -7.65
N VAL A 32 -14.03 -7.34 -7.73
CA VAL A 32 -13.13 -6.84 -6.69
C VAL A 32 -13.64 -5.50 -6.21
N ASP A 33 -13.88 -5.38 -4.93
CA ASP A 33 -14.30 -4.14 -4.28
C ASP A 33 -13.33 -3.84 -3.12
N ILE A 34 -13.18 -2.57 -2.79
CA ILE A 34 -12.35 -2.12 -1.66
C ILE A 34 -13.26 -1.35 -0.72
N VAL A 35 -13.64 -1.98 0.37
CA VAL A 35 -14.49 -1.40 1.41
C VAL A 35 -13.61 -1.12 2.63
N ASP A 36 -13.66 0.12 3.13
CA ASP A 36 -12.84 0.55 4.29
C ASP A 36 -11.36 0.15 4.17
N LYS A 37 -10.79 0.37 3.00
CA LYS A 37 -9.41 0.01 2.66
C LYS A 37 -9.14 -1.52 2.64
N GLN A 38 -10.16 -2.37 2.72
CA GLN A 38 -10.00 -3.82 2.70
C GLN A 38 -10.62 -4.43 1.44
N PRO A 39 -9.96 -5.39 0.76
CA PRO A 39 -10.51 -5.98 -0.45
C PRO A 39 -11.62 -6.97 -0.13
N SER A 40 -12.71 -6.83 -0.85
CA SER A 40 -13.83 -7.76 -0.90
C SER A 40 -13.88 -8.39 -2.29
N MET A 41 -13.92 -9.70 -2.36
CA MET A 41 -13.98 -10.42 -3.64
C MET A 41 -15.32 -11.16 -3.76
N ARG A 42 -15.98 -10.99 -4.92
CA ARG A 42 -17.27 -11.64 -5.24
C ARG A 42 -18.35 -11.45 -4.18
N GLY A 43 -18.41 -10.26 -3.55
CA GLY A 43 -19.38 -9.97 -2.50
C GLY A 43 -19.09 -10.67 -1.16
N GLY A 44 -17.95 -11.33 -1.02
CA GLY A 44 -17.51 -11.86 0.26
C GLY A 44 -17.21 -10.73 1.24
N SER A 45 -17.47 -10.92 2.54
CA SER A 45 -17.13 -9.94 3.58
C SER A 45 -15.59 -9.73 3.60
N GLY A 46 -15.14 -8.53 3.20
CA GLY A 46 -13.74 -8.22 3.03
C GLY A 46 -12.96 -8.17 4.35
N TRP A 47 -13.57 -7.59 5.38
CA TRP A 47 -12.94 -7.38 6.67
C TRP A 47 -13.96 -7.50 7.80
N THR A 48 -13.50 -7.99 8.94
CA THR A 48 -14.27 -8.00 10.18
C THR A 48 -13.36 -7.59 11.33
N TYR A 49 -13.82 -6.68 12.17
CA TYR A 49 -13.07 -6.25 13.35
C TYR A 49 -12.64 -7.46 14.19
N GLY A 50 -11.35 -7.51 14.53
CA GLY A 50 -10.75 -8.61 15.29
C GLY A 50 -10.44 -9.89 14.51
N VAL A 51 -10.92 -10.04 13.27
CA VAL A 51 -10.63 -11.20 12.41
C VAL A 51 -9.68 -10.85 11.26
N GLY A 52 -9.60 -9.57 10.90
CA GLY A 52 -8.76 -9.07 9.82
C GLY A 52 -9.33 -9.31 8.41
N ALA A 53 -8.49 -9.14 7.41
CA ALA A 53 -8.83 -9.35 6.02
C ALA A 53 -9.01 -10.85 5.70
N ARG A 54 -10.01 -11.16 4.88
CA ARG A 54 -10.23 -12.52 4.34
C ARG A 54 -9.64 -12.72 2.95
N SER A 55 -8.95 -11.72 2.45
CA SER A 55 -8.19 -11.76 1.22
C SER A 55 -6.71 -11.62 1.54
N GLN A 56 -5.91 -12.54 1.02
CA GLN A 56 -4.46 -12.52 1.22
C GLN A 56 -3.81 -11.58 0.22
N ILE A 57 -2.93 -10.70 0.70
CA ILE A 57 -2.05 -9.92 -0.17
C ILE A 57 -0.62 -10.41 -0.01
N LEU A 58 0.00 -10.66 -1.15
CA LEU A 58 1.38 -11.12 -1.25
C LEU A 58 2.20 -10.15 -2.09
N ILE A 59 3.43 -9.88 -1.68
CA ILE A 59 4.46 -9.28 -2.51
C ILE A 59 5.53 -10.36 -2.72
N ASP A 60 5.74 -10.75 -3.97
CA ASP A 60 6.66 -11.82 -4.35
C ASP A 60 6.46 -13.12 -3.58
N GLY A 61 5.21 -13.41 -3.22
CA GLY A 61 4.81 -14.60 -2.46
C GLY A 61 4.99 -14.51 -0.94
N MET A 62 5.31 -13.33 -0.39
CA MET A 62 5.35 -13.08 1.05
C MET A 62 4.15 -12.24 1.48
N SER A 63 3.47 -12.66 2.57
CA SER A 63 2.30 -11.94 3.12
C SER A 63 2.68 -10.54 3.56
N THR A 64 1.80 -9.56 3.26
CA THR A 64 1.94 -8.15 3.67
C THR A 64 0.88 -7.72 4.69
N LEU A 65 0.11 -8.66 5.21
CA LEU A 65 -0.87 -8.36 6.25
C LEU A 65 -0.15 -7.90 7.53
N ASN A 66 -0.71 -6.89 8.17
CA ASN A 66 -0.23 -6.47 9.48
C ASN A 66 -0.37 -7.63 10.48
N PRO A 67 0.70 -8.08 11.12
CA PRO A 67 0.64 -9.24 12.01
C PRO A 67 -0.17 -9.01 13.29
N LYS A 68 -0.44 -7.74 13.67
CA LYS A 68 -1.22 -7.39 14.85
C LYS A 68 -2.73 -7.31 14.55
N THR A 69 -3.10 -6.72 13.41
CA THR A 69 -4.50 -6.41 13.09
C THR A 69 -5.06 -7.25 11.95
N GLY A 70 -4.22 -7.93 11.17
CA GLY A 70 -4.61 -8.62 9.95
C GLY A 70 -5.10 -7.68 8.84
N GLU A 71 -4.87 -6.38 8.99
CA GLU A 71 -5.25 -5.37 8.01
C GLU A 71 -4.24 -5.28 6.88
N ILE A 72 -4.70 -4.79 5.76
CA ILE A 72 -3.89 -4.49 4.59
C ILE A 72 -3.46 -3.04 4.65
N ASN A 73 -2.17 -2.80 4.49
CA ASN A 73 -1.63 -1.47 4.30
C ASN A 73 -1.18 -1.27 2.85
N TRP A 74 -2.00 -0.56 2.07
CA TRP A 74 -1.72 -0.27 0.67
C TRP A 74 -0.47 0.59 0.46
N ASN A 75 -0.07 1.37 1.46
CA ASN A 75 1.12 2.22 1.40
C ASN A 75 2.42 1.43 1.38
N THR A 76 2.42 0.16 1.81
CA THR A 76 3.61 -0.71 1.75
C THR A 76 3.90 -1.26 0.37
N ILE A 77 2.97 -1.14 -0.58
CA ILE A 77 3.11 -1.74 -1.91
C ILE A 77 3.92 -0.82 -2.83
N PRO A 78 5.07 -1.27 -3.37
CA PRO A 78 5.99 -0.44 -4.16
C PRO A 78 5.51 -0.28 -5.60
N LEU A 79 4.54 0.63 -5.85
CA LEU A 79 3.97 0.89 -7.19
C LEU A 79 5.04 1.17 -8.25
N GLU A 80 6.09 1.87 -7.87
CA GLU A 80 7.23 2.21 -8.73
C GLU A 80 7.98 0.98 -9.24
N ASN A 81 7.87 -0.14 -8.54
CA ASN A 81 8.56 -1.39 -8.86
C ASN A 81 7.62 -2.57 -9.18
N VAL A 82 6.32 -2.34 -9.32
CA VAL A 82 5.37 -3.41 -9.69
C VAL A 82 5.52 -3.76 -11.18
N GLU A 83 5.63 -5.05 -11.47
CA GLU A 83 5.61 -5.59 -12.82
C GLU A 83 4.21 -6.05 -13.23
N GLN A 84 3.54 -6.78 -12.33
CA GLN A 84 2.15 -7.22 -12.52
C GLN A 84 1.47 -7.50 -11.18
N VAL A 85 0.15 -7.46 -11.21
CA VAL A 85 -0.72 -7.88 -10.12
C VAL A 85 -1.62 -9.00 -10.61
N GLU A 86 -1.61 -10.10 -9.89
CA GLU A 86 -2.45 -11.28 -10.14
C GLU A 86 -3.54 -11.33 -9.08
N VAL A 87 -4.79 -11.37 -9.50
CA VAL A 87 -5.94 -11.47 -8.60
C VAL A 87 -6.62 -12.82 -8.80
N ILE A 88 -6.53 -13.68 -7.81
CA ILE A 88 -7.14 -15.00 -7.79
C ILE A 88 -8.40 -14.92 -6.93
N LYS A 89 -9.56 -15.15 -7.53
CA LYS A 89 -10.87 -15.00 -6.89
C LYS A 89 -11.41 -16.36 -6.46
N GLY A 90 -11.67 -16.49 -5.18
CA GLY A 90 -12.19 -17.72 -4.57
C GLY A 90 -11.26 -18.30 -3.52
N ALA A 91 -11.72 -19.35 -2.85
CA ALA A 91 -10.98 -19.97 -1.76
C ALA A 91 -9.66 -20.58 -2.24
N SER A 92 -8.56 -20.11 -1.69
CA SER A 92 -7.20 -20.60 -1.97
C SER A 92 -6.41 -20.85 -0.67
N SER A 93 -7.13 -21.01 0.43
CA SER A 93 -6.57 -21.17 1.77
C SER A 93 -5.65 -22.36 1.93
N VAL A 94 -5.85 -23.43 1.14
CA VAL A 94 -5.01 -24.63 1.14
C VAL A 94 -3.55 -24.30 0.76
N LEU A 95 -3.36 -23.35 -0.15
CA LEU A 95 -2.01 -23.00 -0.66
C LEU A 95 -1.43 -21.76 0.02
N TYR A 96 -2.28 -20.86 0.54
CA TYR A 96 -1.85 -19.53 0.95
C TYR A 96 -2.28 -19.14 2.38
N GLY A 97 -2.85 -20.08 3.11
CA GLY A 97 -3.22 -19.89 4.52
C GLY A 97 -4.64 -19.36 4.74
N SER A 98 -5.01 -19.24 6.00
CA SER A 98 -6.39 -18.93 6.45
C SER A 98 -6.91 -17.59 5.96
N SER A 99 -6.05 -16.61 5.72
CA SER A 99 -6.46 -15.30 5.21
C SER A 99 -6.85 -15.30 3.71
N ALA A 100 -6.66 -16.40 2.99
CA ALA A 100 -7.01 -16.53 1.57
C ALA A 100 -8.40 -17.15 1.33
N LEU A 101 -9.38 -16.86 2.20
CA LEU A 101 -10.73 -17.41 2.09
C LEU A 101 -11.52 -16.84 0.90
N ASN A 102 -11.39 -15.55 0.63
CA ASN A 102 -12.10 -14.87 -0.45
C ASN A 102 -11.26 -14.77 -1.72
N GLY A 103 -9.94 -14.90 -1.60
CA GLY A 103 -9.03 -14.84 -2.72
C GLY A 103 -7.66 -14.28 -2.36
N ILE A 104 -6.86 -14.05 -3.40
CA ILE A 104 -5.47 -13.62 -3.28
C ILE A 104 -5.20 -12.48 -4.24
N ILE A 105 -4.45 -11.50 -3.78
CA ILE A 105 -3.83 -10.48 -4.59
C ILE A 105 -2.32 -10.69 -4.50
N ASN A 106 -1.71 -11.18 -5.58
CA ASN A 106 -0.28 -11.43 -5.64
C ASN A 106 0.39 -10.35 -6.50
N ILE A 107 1.21 -9.54 -5.86
CA ILE A 107 1.95 -8.45 -6.49
C ILE A 107 3.35 -8.95 -6.79
N ARG A 108 3.74 -8.86 -8.05
CA ARG A 108 5.09 -9.22 -8.48
C ARG A 108 5.89 -7.97 -8.76
N THR A 109 7.06 -7.88 -8.14
CA THR A 109 8.00 -6.79 -8.40
C THR A 109 8.79 -7.06 -9.68
N ALA A 110 9.22 -5.98 -10.33
CA ALA A 110 10.00 -6.05 -11.56
C ALA A 110 11.35 -6.71 -11.31
N ARG A 111 11.65 -7.72 -12.13
CA ARG A 111 12.94 -8.40 -12.08
C ARG A 111 13.92 -7.73 -13.03
N PRO A 112 15.17 -7.51 -12.58
CA PRO A 112 16.22 -7.01 -13.45
C PRO A 112 16.45 -7.92 -14.65
N GLY A 113 16.51 -7.30 -15.83
CA GLY A 113 16.86 -7.99 -17.08
C GLY A 113 18.27 -7.61 -17.53
N LEU A 114 18.67 -8.14 -18.69
CA LEU A 114 19.94 -7.78 -19.33
C LEU A 114 19.98 -6.29 -19.71
N THR A 115 18.85 -5.73 -20.08
CA THR A 115 18.72 -4.30 -20.39
C THR A 115 18.34 -3.53 -19.15
N PRO A 116 19.12 -2.51 -18.74
CA PRO A 116 18.75 -1.63 -17.63
C PRO A 116 17.42 -0.94 -17.87
N LYS A 117 16.57 -0.88 -16.83
CA LYS A 117 15.28 -0.19 -16.89
C LYS A 117 15.23 0.87 -15.80
N THR A 118 14.93 2.11 -16.19
CA THR A 118 14.64 3.20 -15.27
C THR A 118 13.22 3.67 -15.53
N ARG A 119 12.44 3.83 -14.47
CA ARG A 119 11.12 4.46 -14.51
C ARG A 119 11.16 5.69 -13.62
N PHE A 120 10.58 6.76 -14.12
CA PHE A 120 10.43 8.01 -13.42
C PHE A 120 9.01 8.50 -13.60
N SER A 121 8.39 8.95 -12.53
CA SER A 121 7.08 9.59 -12.54
C SER A 121 7.07 10.76 -11.56
N ALA A 122 6.51 11.87 -11.97
CA ALA A 122 6.21 13.00 -11.10
C ALA A 122 4.82 13.51 -11.47
N TYR A 123 3.98 13.74 -10.49
CA TYR A 123 2.61 14.16 -10.71
C TYR A 123 2.12 15.09 -9.62
N VAL A 124 1.15 15.91 -9.98
CA VAL A 124 0.39 16.76 -9.08
C VAL A 124 -1.08 16.70 -9.46
N GLY A 125 -1.94 16.68 -8.47
CA GLY A 125 -3.38 16.77 -8.67
C GLY A 125 -4.01 17.78 -7.72
N VAL A 126 -5.15 18.29 -8.15
CA VAL A 126 -5.94 19.26 -7.39
C VAL A 126 -7.33 18.67 -7.20
N TYR A 127 -7.82 18.66 -5.97
CA TYR A 127 -9.20 18.26 -5.70
C TYR A 127 -10.16 19.34 -6.20
N GLY A 128 -11.20 18.92 -6.94
CA GLY A 128 -12.26 19.83 -7.36
C GLY A 128 -13.13 20.28 -6.19
N ASP A 129 -13.86 21.37 -6.39
CA ASP A 129 -14.84 21.82 -5.42
C ASP A 129 -15.96 20.79 -5.26
N ALA A 130 -16.53 20.71 -4.06
CA ALA A 130 -17.69 19.88 -3.83
C ALA A 130 -18.90 20.46 -4.59
N GLU A 131 -19.79 19.57 -5.10
CA GLU A 131 -20.99 19.98 -5.82
C GLU A 131 -21.95 20.78 -4.94
N ASN A 132 -21.96 20.50 -3.63
CA ASN A 132 -22.75 21.25 -2.65
C ASN A 132 -21.90 22.37 -2.06
N ASP A 133 -22.39 23.60 -2.13
CA ASP A 133 -21.73 24.83 -1.62
C ASP A 133 -21.37 24.75 -0.14
N GLU A 134 -22.15 24.04 0.66
CA GLU A 134 -21.88 23.81 2.09
C GLU A 134 -20.57 23.05 2.33
N TYR A 135 -20.10 22.26 1.36
CA TYR A 135 -18.90 21.44 1.45
C TYR A 135 -17.72 21.99 0.63
N GLN A 136 -17.85 23.20 0.11
CA GLN A 136 -16.77 23.82 -0.66
C GLN A 136 -15.52 24.08 0.18
N TRP A 137 -14.35 23.96 -0.47
CA TRP A 137 -13.04 24.21 0.13
C TRP A 137 -12.74 25.66 0.45
N SER A 138 -13.64 26.59 0.12
CA SER A 138 -13.49 28.03 0.36
C SER A 138 -13.40 28.37 1.86
N ASP A 139 -14.08 27.66 2.72
CA ASP A 139 -13.94 27.77 4.18
C ASP A 139 -12.90 26.77 4.71
N LYS A 140 -11.65 27.17 4.64
CA LYS A 140 -10.51 26.36 5.14
C LYS A 140 -10.24 26.52 6.62
N SER A 141 -11.17 27.07 7.40
CA SER A 141 -10.99 27.27 8.84
C SER A 141 -10.69 25.95 9.57
N PHE A 142 -11.22 24.83 9.10
CA PHE A 142 -11.00 23.52 9.67
C PHE A 142 -9.65 22.85 9.26
N TRP A 143 -8.92 23.40 8.28
CA TRP A 143 -7.59 22.93 7.87
C TRP A 143 -6.46 23.56 8.70
N LYS A 144 -6.78 24.48 9.59
CA LYS A 144 -5.80 25.31 10.33
C LYS A 144 -5.11 24.59 11.49
N ASP A 145 -5.39 23.33 11.75
CA ASP A 145 -4.64 22.57 12.74
C ASP A 145 -3.26 22.18 12.14
N ASP A 146 -2.34 23.14 12.20
CA ASP A 146 -1.00 23.05 11.62
C ASP A 146 -0.18 21.86 12.12
N LYS A 147 -0.55 21.26 13.23
CA LYS A 147 0.17 20.16 13.84
C LYS A 147 0.04 18.86 13.02
N TYR A 148 -1.09 18.70 12.31
CA TYR A 148 -1.42 17.50 11.57
C TYR A 148 -1.60 17.71 10.07
N SER A 149 -1.43 18.94 9.59
CA SER A 149 -1.47 19.22 8.16
C SER A 149 -0.12 18.91 7.51
N VAL A 150 -0.15 18.20 6.41
CA VAL A 150 1.01 18.03 5.54
C VAL A 150 1.11 19.22 4.59
N LYS A 151 2.34 19.64 4.30
CA LYS A 151 2.58 20.76 3.37
C LYS A 151 3.26 20.22 2.12
N PRO A 152 2.54 20.13 0.99
CA PRO A 152 3.14 19.79 -0.28
C PRO A 152 4.24 20.79 -0.67
N ILE A 153 5.29 20.29 -1.30
CA ILE A 153 6.44 21.09 -1.70
C ILE A 153 6.02 22.16 -2.74
N LEU A 154 5.21 21.73 -3.74
CA LEU A 154 4.78 22.61 -4.82
C LEU A 154 3.81 23.69 -4.40
N ARG A 155 3.06 23.49 -3.30
CA ARG A 155 2.13 24.52 -2.78
C ARG A 155 2.86 25.80 -2.38
N GLY A 156 4.03 25.70 -1.79
CA GLY A 156 4.81 26.86 -1.35
C GLY A 156 5.49 27.63 -2.49
N SER A 157 5.53 27.05 -3.70
CA SER A 157 6.23 27.62 -4.85
C SER A 157 5.30 27.86 -6.05
N LEU A 158 5.04 26.80 -6.83
CA LEU A 158 4.30 26.88 -8.10
C LEU A 158 2.79 27.00 -7.92
N LEU A 159 2.24 26.46 -6.84
CA LEU A 159 0.79 26.32 -6.63
C LEU A 159 0.27 27.19 -5.49
N SER A 160 0.99 28.24 -5.10
CA SER A 160 0.63 29.14 -3.98
C SER A 160 -0.73 29.85 -4.15
N GLY A 161 -1.19 30.04 -5.39
CA GLY A 161 -2.50 30.64 -5.72
C GLY A 161 -3.68 29.67 -5.68
N ILE A 162 -3.45 28.37 -5.61
CA ILE A 162 -4.50 27.35 -5.60
C ILE A 162 -5.07 27.24 -4.18
N ARG A 163 -6.40 27.39 -4.05
CA ARG A 163 -7.10 27.27 -2.76
C ARG A 163 -7.44 25.85 -2.39
N ASN A 164 -7.76 25.02 -3.38
CA ASN A 164 -8.18 23.63 -3.20
C ASN A 164 -7.04 22.76 -2.69
N PRO A 165 -7.33 21.70 -1.94
CA PRO A 165 -6.32 20.73 -1.54
C PRO A 165 -5.64 20.11 -2.76
N ILE A 166 -4.36 19.80 -2.60
CA ILE A 166 -3.54 19.18 -3.64
C ILE A 166 -2.90 17.91 -3.14
N TYR A 167 -2.57 17.03 -4.06
CA TYR A 167 -1.65 15.93 -3.82
C TYR A 167 -0.52 15.97 -4.84
N GLU A 168 0.64 15.50 -4.43
CA GLU A 168 1.82 15.41 -5.28
C GLU A 168 2.58 14.12 -5.01
N GLY A 169 3.24 13.61 -6.02
CA GLY A 169 4.03 12.41 -5.90
C GLY A 169 5.22 12.38 -6.82
N PHE A 170 6.22 11.63 -6.39
CA PHE A 170 7.45 11.37 -7.10
C PHE A 170 7.83 9.91 -6.94
N ASP A 171 8.05 9.24 -8.06
CA ASP A 171 8.45 7.84 -8.13
C ASP A 171 9.70 7.71 -8.98
N LEU A 172 10.68 6.98 -8.47
CA LEU A 172 11.87 6.59 -9.21
C LEU A 172 12.14 5.11 -8.96
N SER A 173 12.36 4.34 -10.00
CA SER A 173 12.89 3.00 -9.88
C SER A 173 13.94 2.71 -10.95
N HIS A 174 14.92 1.91 -10.58
CA HIS A 174 15.97 1.43 -11.47
C HIS A 174 16.24 -0.04 -11.24
N SER A 175 16.42 -0.80 -12.30
CA SER A 175 16.81 -2.20 -12.23
C SER A 175 17.78 -2.56 -13.34
N ARG A 176 18.81 -3.36 -12.99
CA ARG A 176 19.79 -3.84 -13.95
C ARG A 176 20.50 -5.10 -13.48
N ARG A 177 21.04 -5.85 -14.42
CA ARG A 177 22.00 -6.93 -14.16
C ARG A 177 23.42 -6.41 -14.28
N ILE A 178 24.28 -6.73 -13.32
CA ILE A 178 25.71 -6.39 -13.27
C ILE A 178 26.49 -7.69 -13.02
N GLY A 179 27.06 -8.27 -14.08
CA GLY A 179 27.65 -9.61 -13.98
C GLY A 179 26.64 -10.64 -13.50
N ASN A 180 26.94 -11.29 -12.39
CA ASN A 180 26.08 -12.30 -11.77
C ASN A 180 25.06 -11.70 -10.76
N PHE A 181 25.01 -10.39 -10.64
CA PHE A 181 24.10 -9.71 -9.71
C PHE A 181 22.94 -9.07 -10.45
N ASP A 182 21.72 -9.36 -9.99
CA ASP A 182 20.53 -8.59 -10.29
C ASP A 182 20.30 -7.58 -9.18
N VAL A 183 20.23 -6.30 -9.54
CA VAL A 183 20.04 -5.19 -8.60
C VAL A 183 18.81 -4.40 -9.02
N SER A 184 17.92 -4.15 -8.08
CA SER A 184 16.80 -3.20 -8.28
C SER A 184 16.64 -2.31 -7.06
N GLY A 185 16.11 -1.10 -7.28
CA GLY A 185 15.76 -0.19 -6.21
C GLY A 185 14.73 0.83 -6.68
N GLY A 186 13.98 1.37 -5.72
CA GLY A 186 12.97 2.38 -5.96
C GLY A 186 12.78 3.29 -4.76
N ILE A 187 12.27 4.49 -5.04
CA ILE A 187 11.91 5.51 -4.06
C ILE A 187 10.55 6.07 -4.45
N ASN A 188 9.66 6.24 -3.48
CA ASN A 188 8.41 6.94 -3.61
C ASN A 188 8.32 8.05 -2.56
N LEU A 189 7.97 9.24 -3.02
CA LEU A 189 7.58 10.38 -2.18
C LEU A 189 6.15 10.74 -2.53
N PHE A 190 5.30 10.88 -1.54
CA PHE A 190 3.90 11.24 -1.76
C PHE A 190 3.41 12.15 -0.64
N THR A 191 2.72 13.21 -1.01
CA THR A 191 2.07 14.12 -0.07
C THR A 191 0.68 14.43 -0.58
N ASP A 192 -0.31 14.31 0.28
CA ASP A 192 -1.72 14.57 -0.01
C ASP A 192 -2.31 15.39 1.15
N GLU A 193 -2.89 16.54 0.86
CA GLU A 193 -3.61 17.33 1.85
C GLU A 193 -4.98 16.72 2.18
N GLY A 194 -5.48 15.82 1.32
CA GLY A 194 -6.78 15.18 1.42
C GLY A 194 -7.96 16.08 1.06
N TYR A 195 -9.08 15.51 0.65
CA TYR A 195 -10.31 16.25 0.31
C TYR A 195 -11.26 16.43 1.49
N ARG A 196 -10.91 15.92 2.65
CA ARG A 196 -11.69 16.05 3.90
C ARG A 196 -10.75 16.27 5.07
N GLN A 197 -11.26 16.83 6.15
CA GLN A 197 -10.49 17.07 7.36
C GLN A 197 -9.89 15.75 7.86
N GLN A 198 -8.62 15.76 8.25
CA GLN A 198 -7.87 14.55 8.65
C GLN A 198 -7.72 13.50 7.52
N GLY A 199 -7.89 13.89 6.27
CA GLY A 199 -7.66 13.01 5.12
C GLY A 199 -6.24 13.04 4.57
N TYR A 200 -5.31 13.72 5.26
CA TYR A 200 -3.93 13.91 4.79
C TYR A 200 -3.12 12.61 4.76
N ASN A 201 -2.11 12.59 3.88
CA ASN A 201 -1.12 11.51 3.80
C ASN A 201 0.24 12.09 3.43
N LYS A 202 1.29 11.67 4.15
CA LYS A 202 2.68 11.97 3.81
C LYS A 202 3.48 10.70 3.89
N ARG A 203 3.94 10.20 2.76
CA ARG A 203 4.62 8.92 2.62
C ARG A 203 6.01 9.08 2.02
N PHE A 204 6.96 8.45 2.66
CA PHE A 204 8.27 8.14 2.11
C PHE A 204 8.43 6.62 2.10
N ARG A 205 8.74 6.05 0.96
CA ARG A 205 9.05 4.64 0.81
C ARG A 205 10.29 4.48 -0.03
N MET A 206 11.14 3.55 0.37
CA MET A 206 12.28 3.10 -0.41
C MET A 206 12.43 1.58 -0.28
N GLY A 207 12.80 0.94 -1.36
CA GLY A 207 13.00 -0.51 -1.35
C GLY A 207 13.92 -0.95 -2.47
N GLY A 208 14.33 -2.21 -2.41
CA GLY A 208 15.19 -2.78 -3.43
C GLY A 208 15.42 -4.27 -3.26
N SER A 209 16.09 -4.85 -4.23
CA SER A 209 16.48 -6.26 -4.20
C SER A 209 17.89 -6.46 -4.71
N LEU A 210 18.56 -7.44 -4.13
CA LEU A 210 19.84 -7.95 -4.61
C LEU A 210 19.73 -9.46 -4.76
N THR A 211 20.00 -9.97 -5.96
CA THR A 211 20.05 -11.41 -6.24
C THR A 211 21.37 -11.76 -6.86
N TYR A 212 22.04 -12.77 -6.31
CA TYR A 212 23.23 -13.35 -6.90
C TYR A 212 22.86 -14.64 -7.62
N HIS A 213 23.36 -14.80 -8.84
CA HIS A 213 23.24 -15.99 -9.66
C HIS A 213 24.55 -16.76 -9.63
N GLN A 214 24.54 -17.95 -9.05
CA GLN A 214 25.73 -18.81 -8.99
C GLN A 214 26.10 -19.27 -10.40
N PRO A 215 27.32 -18.95 -10.91
CA PRO A 215 27.80 -19.43 -12.19
C PRO A 215 28.22 -20.91 -12.13
N ASP A 216 28.47 -21.48 -13.30
CA ASP A 216 29.11 -22.79 -13.50
C ASP A 216 28.43 -24.00 -12.86
N MET A 217 27.10 -23.97 -12.79
CA MET A 217 26.30 -25.08 -12.27
C MET A 217 25.75 -26.01 -13.34
N GLY A 218 26.24 -25.93 -14.59
CA GLY A 218 25.70 -26.68 -15.73
C GLY A 218 24.26 -26.24 -16.00
N MET A 219 23.32 -27.22 -16.12
CA MET A 219 21.90 -26.92 -16.27
C MET A 219 21.20 -26.53 -14.97
N LYS A 220 21.84 -26.72 -13.83
CA LYS A 220 21.29 -26.38 -12.51
C LYS A 220 21.35 -24.86 -12.28
N LEU A 221 20.34 -24.33 -11.62
CA LEU A 221 20.24 -22.93 -11.28
C LEU A 221 20.22 -22.76 -9.76
N LEU A 222 21.15 -21.96 -9.24
CA LEU A 222 21.14 -21.54 -7.86
C LEU A 222 21.20 -20.02 -7.83
N ASN A 223 20.19 -19.41 -7.25
CA ASN A 223 20.20 -17.98 -6.95
C ASN A 223 19.76 -17.71 -5.51
N TYR A 224 20.35 -16.71 -4.92
CA TYR A 224 20.03 -16.29 -3.56
C TYR A 224 20.21 -14.79 -3.42
N GLY A 225 19.54 -14.23 -2.44
CA GLY A 225 19.56 -12.80 -2.25
C GLY A 225 18.59 -12.35 -1.18
N PHE A 226 18.23 -11.08 -1.24
CA PHE A 226 17.25 -10.49 -0.33
C PHE A 226 16.50 -9.35 -1.02
N ASN A 227 15.28 -9.13 -0.54
CA ASN A 227 14.53 -7.90 -0.78
C ASN A 227 14.53 -7.09 0.52
N VAL A 228 14.54 -5.77 0.42
CA VAL A 228 14.42 -4.85 1.54
C VAL A 228 13.43 -3.76 1.20
N ASP A 229 12.63 -3.36 2.17
CA ASP A 229 11.68 -2.26 2.03
C ASP A 229 11.57 -1.48 3.33
N PHE A 230 11.46 -0.16 3.20
CA PHE A 230 11.25 0.79 4.28
C PHE A 230 10.10 1.73 3.92
N LEU A 231 9.17 1.89 4.84
CA LEU A 231 8.06 2.83 4.77
C LEU A 231 8.08 3.73 6.00
N SER A 232 8.02 5.04 5.79
CA SER A 232 7.65 6.03 6.79
C SER A 232 6.42 6.78 6.30
N ASN A 233 5.34 6.73 7.06
CA ASN A 233 4.05 7.25 6.65
C ASN A 233 3.37 7.99 7.80
N GLN A 234 2.90 9.20 7.54
CA GLN A 234 2.04 9.98 8.43
C GLN A 234 0.71 10.22 7.74
N TYR A 235 -0.39 9.82 8.34
CA TYR A 235 -1.70 9.98 7.72
C TYR A 235 -2.80 10.21 8.75
N GLY A 236 -3.85 10.90 8.32
CA GLY A 236 -5.06 11.03 9.10
C GLY A 236 -5.96 9.84 8.91
N ASP A 237 -6.56 9.37 9.99
CA ASP A 237 -7.53 8.28 9.97
C ASP A 237 -8.93 8.85 10.13
N PHE A 238 -9.69 8.84 9.04
CA PHE A 238 -11.07 9.30 8.98
C PHE A 238 -11.99 8.10 9.01
N PHE A 239 -12.44 7.72 10.20
CA PHE A 239 -13.25 6.52 10.36
C PHE A 239 -14.76 6.80 10.26
N ILE A 240 -15.26 7.82 10.97
CA ILE A 240 -16.67 8.20 11.00
C ILE A 240 -16.80 9.71 10.84
N TRP A 241 -17.74 10.16 9.98
CA TRP A 241 -18.10 11.58 9.86
C TRP A 241 -18.86 12.09 11.10
N ARG A 242 -18.80 13.39 11.32
CA ARG A 242 -19.41 14.05 12.49
C ARG A 242 -20.93 13.98 12.47
N SER A 243 -21.54 14.21 11.32
CA SER A 243 -22.98 14.16 11.11
C SER A 243 -23.29 13.99 9.63
N PRO A 244 -24.54 13.66 9.25
CA PRO A 244 -24.95 13.58 7.84
C PRO A 244 -24.76 14.89 7.07
N THR A 245 -24.74 16.04 7.75
CA THR A 245 -24.54 17.37 7.16
C THR A 245 -23.08 17.82 7.21
N GLU A 246 -22.22 17.15 7.99
CA GLU A 246 -20.80 17.44 8.12
C GLU A 246 -19.94 16.23 7.69
N VAL A 247 -20.19 15.74 6.50
CA VAL A 247 -19.58 14.50 5.96
C VAL A 247 -18.07 14.60 5.72
N TYR A 248 -17.52 15.81 5.62
CA TYR A 248 -16.08 16.04 5.44
C TYR A 248 -15.34 16.31 6.75
N LYS A 249 -16.03 16.31 7.87
CA LYS A 249 -15.42 16.46 9.19
C LYS A 249 -15.50 15.15 9.97
N PRO A 250 -14.41 14.72 10.64
CA PRO A 250 -14.46 13.52 11.47
C PRO A 250 -15.29 13.74 12.72
N SER A 251 -15.85 12.66 13.25
CA SER A 251 -16.39 12.67 14.60
C SER A 251 -15.29 13.07 15.59
N PRO A 252 -15.58 13.85 16.63
CA PRO A 252 -14.60 14.27 17.63
C PRO A 252 -13.85 13.11 18.29
N PHE A 253 -14.49 11.95 18.39
CA PHE A 253 -13.92 10.74 18.99
C PHE A 253 -13.01 9.95 18.03
N THR A 254 -13.10 10.18 16.73
CA THR A 254 -12.35 9.46 15.71
C THR A 254 -11.33 10.31 14.97
N ASN A 255 -11.04 11.50 15.49
CA ASN A 255 -10.04 12.39 14.95
C ASN A 255 -8.64 11.92 15.38
N MET A 256 -8.01 11.10 14.57
CA MET A 256 -6.72 10.48 14.86
C MET A 256 -5.74 10.71 13.70
N GLY A 257 -4.49 11.01 14.06
CA GLY A 257 -3.36 10.88 13.16
C GLY A 257 -2.62 9.57 13.46
N ARG A 258 -1.99 8.99 12.46
CA ARG A 258 -1.10 7.83 12.60
C ARG A 258 0.27 8.15 12.03
N GLU A 259 1.30 7.70 12.75
CA GLU A 259 2.68 7.68 12.29
C GLU A 259 3.13 6.23 12.24
N GLU A 260 3.49 5.78 11.07
CA GLU A 260 3.84 4.39 10.81
C GLU A 260 5.25 4.31 10.22
N ASN A 261 6.09 3.49 10.81
CA ASN A 261 7.41 3.17 10.30
C ASN A 261 7.55 1.65 10.21
N ASN A 262 7.66 1.15 8.98
CA ASN A 262 7.80 -0.27 8.68
C ASN A 262 9.12 -0.53 7.99
N PHE A 263 9.77 -1.61 8.37
CA PHE A 263 10.96 -2.13 7.71
C PHE A 263 10.83 -3.65 7.57
N HIS A 264 11.19 -4.18 6.42
CA HIS A 264 11.36 -5.61 6.29
C HIS A 264 12.56 -5.97 5.42
N ILE A 265 13.09 -7.16 5.69
CA ILE A 265 14.08 -7.81 4.85
C ILE A 265 13.66 -9.26 4.62
N ASP A 266 13.65 -9.67 3.36
CA ASP A 266 13.21 -10.98 2.91
C ASP A 266 14.36 -11.73 2.24
N PRO A 267 15.19 -12.47 2.97
CA PRO A 267 16.19 -13.35 2.38
C PRO A 267 15.54 -14.54 1.67
N PHE A 268 16.16 -14.97 0.58
CA PHE A 268 15.69 -16.13 -0.17
C PHE A 268 16.82 -16.93 -0.80
N ILE A 269 16.55 -18.22 -1.02
CA ILE A 269 17.38 -19.15 -1.81
C ILE A 269 16.43 -19.91 -2.74
N ASN A 270 16.78 -19.95 -4.03
CA ASN A 270 16.09 -20.75 -5.03
C ASN A 270 17.10 -21.70 -5.70
N TYR A 271 16.77 -22.97 -5.72
CA TYR A 271 17.54 -24.00 -6.43
C TYR A 271 16.62 -24.73 -7.40
N VAL A 272 17.05 -24.87 -8.63
CA VAL A 272 16.32 -25.63 -9.66
C VAL A 272 17.29 -26.59 -10.33
N ASN A 273 16.92 -27.85 -10.40
CA ASN A 273 17.63 -28.87 -11.16
C ASN A 273 16.71 -29.43 -12.27
N PRO A 274 16.87 -28.97 -13.52
CA PRO A 274 16.06 -29.45 -14.63
C PRO A 274 16.27 -30.93 -14.98
N GLU A 275 17.45 -31.49 -14.66
CA GLU A 275 17.78 -32.90 -14.99
C GLU A 275 16.87 -33.90 -14.27
N ASN A 276 16.50 -33.60 -13.04
CA ASN A 276 15.61 -34.46 -12.25
C ASN A 276 14.27 -33.79 -11.91
N GLY A 277 13.99 -32.61 -12.48
CA GLY A 277 12.76 -31.88 -12.29
C GLY A 277 12.57 -31.30 -10.89
N THR A 278 13.61 -31.22 -10.03
CA THR A 278 13.46 -30.72 -8.67
C THR A 278 13.60 -29.20 -8.61
N SER A 279 12.78 -28.56 -7.78
CA SER A 279 12.83 -27.14 -7.49
C SER A 279 12.61 -26.92 -5.99
N HIS A 280 13.54 -26.18 -5.38
CA HIS A 280 13.48 -25.84 -3.96
C HIS A 280 13.54 -24.33 -3.80
N LYS A 281 12.63 -23.79 -2.99
CA LYS A 281 12.59 -22.36 -2.67
C LYS A 281 12.40 -22.18 -1.18
N ILE A 282 13.37 -21.47 -0.59
CA ILE A 282 13.33 -21.10 0.82
C ILE A 282 13.27 -19.58 0.88
N LYS A 283 12.32 -19.05 1.67
CA LYS A 283 12.19 -17.61 1.94
C LYS A 283 11.97 -17.40 3.43
N GLY A 284 12.55 -16.33 3.94
CA GLY A 284 12.29 -15.82 5.28
C GLY A 284 11.84 -14.37 5.25
N ARG A 285 11.25 -13.89 6.33
CA ARG A 285 10.96 -12.47 6.54
C ARG A 285 11.34 -12.07 7.94
N PHE A 286 12.12 -11.00 8.03
CA PHE A 286 12.26 -10.21 9.23
C PHE A 286 11.47 -8.92 9.04
N TYR A 287 10.54 -8.63 9.95
CA TYR A 287 9.65 -7.48 9.87
C TYR A 287 9.65 -6.70 11.17
N TYR A 288 9.83 -5.38 11.06
CA TYR A 288 9.70 -4.44 12.16
C TYR A 288 8.62 -3.41 11.80
N SER A 289 7.76 -3.12 12.76
CA SER A 289 6.71 -2.10 12.64
C SER A 289 6.62 -1.29 13.92
N ALA A 290 6.70 0.01 13.79
CA ALA A 290 6.36 0.97 14.82
C ALA A 290 5.16 1.80 14.34
N ASP A 291 4.07 1.76 15.09
CA ASP A 291 2.82 2.46 14.78
C ASP A 291 2.42 3.29 16.01
N ASN A 292 2.37 4.59 15.84
CA ASN A 292 1.98 5.56 16.85
C ASN A 292 0.66 6.23 16.46
N ILE A 293 -0.31 6.18 17.36
CA ILE A 293 -1.57 6.93 17.20
C ILE A 293 -1.40 8.29 17.88
N VAL A 294 -1.56 9.34 17.09
CA VAL A 294 -1.47 10.72 17.57
C VAL A 294 -2.87 11.34 17.56
N ARG A 295 -3.35 11.78 18.73
CA ARG A 295 -4.64 12.43 18.87
C ARG A 295 -4.46 13.93 19.07
N PRO A 296 -5.11 14.78 18.26
CA PRO A 296 -4.84 16.22 18.27
C PRO A 296 -5.20 16.94 19.57
N ASN A 297 -6.22 16.54 20.31
CA ASN A 297 -6.75 17.38 21.38
C ASN A 297 -7.34 16.64 22.61
N GLN A 298 -7.03 15.38 22.84
CA GLN A 298 -7.56 14.69 24.00
C GLN A 298 -6.49 13.86 24.70
N GLY A 299 -6.22 14.18 25.96
CA GLY A 299 -5.43 13.33 26.84
C GLY A 299 -6.13 12.01 27.23
N ALA A 300 -7.22 11.66 26.54
CA ALA A 300 -7.96 10.43 26.78
C ALA A 300 -7.41 9.27 25.95
N SER A 301 -7.16 8.13 26.56
CA SER A 301 -6.78 6.90 25.91
C SER A 301 -7.98 6.25 25.19
N ILE A 302 -7.72 5.25 24.32
CA ILE A 302 -8.82 4.45 23.73
C ILE A 302 -9.66 3.79 24.81
N MET A 303 -9.05 3.43 25.96
CA MET A 303 -9.75 2.85 27.09
C MET A 303 -10.73 3.82 27.76
N ASP A 304 -10.42 5.12 27.78
CA ASP A 304 -11.32 6.15 28.31
C ASP A 304 -12.55 6.35 27.40
N ILE A 305 -12.39 6.14 26.08
CA ILE A 305 -13.49 6.22 25.11
C ILE A 305 -14.41 4.99 25.26
N LEU A 306 -13.83 3.80 25.35
CA LEU A 306 -14.59 2.56 25.49
C LEU A 306 -15.27 2.45 26.87
N GLY A 307 -14.64 3.01 27.92
CA GLY A 307 -15.23 3.11 29.26
C GLY A 307 -16.44 4.01 29.33
N ASN A 308 -16.46 5.10 28.53
CA ASN A 308 -17.59 6.03 28.49
C ASN A 308 -18.76 5.59 27.58
N MET A 309 -18.55 4.61 26.69
CA MET A 309 -19.62 4.03 25.86
C MET A 309 -20.49 2.99 26.60
N GLY A 310 -20.10 2.60 27.80
CA GLY A 310 -20.83 1.60 28.62
C GLY A 310 -21.60 2.16 29.82
N THR A 311 -21.75 3.48 29.94
CA THR A 311 -22.39 4.11 31.11
C THR A 311 -23.61 4.96 30.79
N ASP A 312 -24.21 4.85 29.60
CA ASP A 312 -25.53 5.45 29.29
C ASP A 312 -26.58 4.39 29.00
#